data_61a1d956d90a52661d384faec289c1a5
#
_entry.id   61a1d956d90a52661d384faec289c1a5
#
_cell.length_a   1.000
_cell.length_b   1.000
_cell.length_c   1.000
_cell.angle_alpha   90.00
_cell.angle_beta   90.00
_cell.angle_gamma   90.00
#
_symmetry.space_group_name_H-M   'P 1'
#
loop_
_entity.id
_entity.type
_entity.pdbx_description
1 polymer ?
#
loop_
_entity_poly.entity_id
_entity_poly.type
_entity_poly.pdbx_seq_one_letter_code
_entity_poly.pdbx_strand_id
1 'polypeptide(L)'
;MIDTVTLPPSMPELHAIVAMASNRVIGRDGKLPWHLPEDLKFFKRTTLGHPILMGRNTYESIGRPLPGRKNVVLSSTMPATEGLDVIRDVTEVAQVCQGAEKVFVIGGARLFADLLPLCSQLYLTWIDEPYEGDVLLPPFEHLFEQIDTLSSGEGYEFRLYRRKV
;
A
#
# COMPACT_ATOMS: atom_id res chain seq x y z
N MET A 1 4.86 -4.97 -25.53
CA MET A 1 5.00 -6.18 -24.68
C MET A 1 5.12 -5.75 -23.24
N ILE A 2 4.31 -6.33 -22.39
CA ILE A 2 4.38 -6.06 -20.96
C ILE A 2 5.36 -7.04 -20.35
N ASP A 3 6.39 -6.52 -19.69
CA ASP A 3 7.30 -7.37 -18.97
C ASP A 3 6.57 -7.95 -17.76
N THR A 4 6.41 -9.26 -17.78
CA THR A 4 5.81 -9.96 -16.66
C THR A 4 6.85 -10.15 -15.58
N VAL A 5 6.67 -9.45 -14.46
CA VAL A 5 7.54 -9.67 -13.29
C VAL A 5 7.19 -11.04 -12.73
N THR A 6 8.17 -11.94 -12.74
CA THR A 6 8.02 -13.25 -12.15
C THR A 6 8.54 -13.20 -10.72
N LEU A 7 7.63 -13.39 -9.76
CA LEU A 7 7.99 -13.41 -8.35
C LEU A 7 8.53 -14.78 -7.95
N PRO A 8 9.50 -14.83 -7.01
CA PRO A 8 10.00 -16.10 -6.50
C PRO A 8 8.89 -16.92 -5.85
N PRO A 9 8.96 -18.27 -5.88
CA PRO A 9 7.95 -19.11 -5.22
C PRO A 9 7.81 -18.88 -3.72
N SER A 10 8.88 -18.43 -3.06
CA SER A 10 8.88 -18.12 -1.63
C SER A 10 8.35 -16.73 -1.30
N MET A 11 7.91 -15.98 -2.32
CA MET A 11 7.39 -14.63 -2.15
C MET A 11 6.10 -14.66 -1.34
N PRO A 12 5.99 -13.88 -0.24
CA PRO A 12 4.72 -13.74 0.44
C PRO A 12 3.69 -13.05 -0.45
N GLU A 13 2.41 -13.23 -0.14
CA GLU A 13 1.36 -12.50 -0.86
C GLU A 13 1.52 -11.00 -0.65
N LEU A 14 1.31 -10.25 -1.72
CA LEU A 14 1.26 -8.79 -1.63
C LEU A 14 -0.19 -8.35 -1.51
N HIS A 15 -0.48 -7.56 -0.48
CA HIS A 15 -1.78 -6.95 -0.27
C HIS A 15 -1.58 -5.45 -0.28
N ALA A 16 -2.38 -4.73 -1.07
CA ALA A 16 -2.32 -3.27 -1.08
C ALA A 16 -3.29 -2.71 -0.03
N ILE A 17 -2.92 -1.59 0.57
CA ILE A 17 -3.80 -0.85 1.48
C ILE A 17 -3.64 0.64 1.22
N VAL A 18 -4.76 1.33 0.99
CA VAL A 18 -4.76 2.75 0.61
C VAL A 18 -6.11 3.37 0.91
N ALA A 19 -6.10 4.67 1.23
CA ALA A 19 -7.31 5.49 1.30
C ALA A 19 -7.36 6.38 0.05
N MET A 20 -8.54 6.52 -0.53
CA MET A 20 -8.73 7.25 -1.78
C MET A 20 -10.01 8.07 -1.73
N ALA A 21 -9.91 9.36 -2.08
CA ALA A 21 -11.07 10.22 -2.28
C ALA A 21 -11.86 9.79 -3.52
N SER A 22 -13.11 10.26 -3.63
CA SER A 22 -13.99 9.88 -4.75
C SER A 22 -13.45 10.30 -6.11
N ASN A 23 -12.57 11.28 -6.17
CA ASN A 23 -11.89 11.71 -7.40
C ASN A 23 -10.49 11.11 -7.56
N ARG A 24 -10.20 10.01 -6.87
CA ARG A 24 -8.96 9.21 -6.93
C ARG A 24 -7.75 9.84 -6.24
N VAL A 25 -7.90 10.96 -5.56
CA VAL A 25 -6.80 11.61 -4.85
C VAL A 25 -6.38 10.76 -3.65
N ILE A 26 -5.07 10.53 -3.50
CA ILE A 26 -4.48 9.82 -2.37
C ILE A 26 -3.40 10.62 -1.65
N GLY A 27 -3.06 11.80 -2.15
CA GLY A 27 -2.06 12.65 -1.52
C GLY A 27 -2.11 14.08 -2.00
N ARG A 28 -1.63 14.98 -1.13
CA ARG A 28 -1.48 16.40 -1.41
C ARG A 28 -0.26 16.93 -0.68
N ASP A 29 0.71 17.46 -1.42
CA ASP A 29 1.94 18.06 -0.87
C ASP A 29 2.64 17.14 0.13
N GLY A 30 2.72 15.84 -0.19
CA GLY A 30 3.37 14.83 0.66
C GLY A 30 2.57 14.37 1.87
N LYS A 31 1.29 14.75 1.97
CA LYS A 31 0.43 14.41 3.10
C LYS A 31 -0.93 13.91 2.62
N LEU A 32 -1.71 13.34 3.54
CA LEU A 32 -3.10 13.00 3.28
C LEU A 32 -3.93 14.28 3.32
N PRO A 33 -4.82 14.51 2.31
CA PRO A 33 -5.64 15.73 2.26
C PRO A 33 -6.73 15.78 3.32
N TRP A 34 -7.10 14.62 3.88
CA TRP A 34 -8.17 14.52 4.87
C TRP A 34 -7.61 14.22 6.26
N HIS A 35 -8.45 14.45 7.25
CA HIS A 35 -8.21 14.03 8.62
C HIS A 35 -9.30 13.02 8.99
N LEU A 36 -8.95 11.74 9.04
CA LEU A 36 -9.88 10.65 9.30
C LEU A 36 -9.24 9.67 10.29
N PRO A 37 -9.41 9.91 11.61
CA PRO A 37 -8.80 9.05 12.62
C PRO A 37 -9.18 7.58 12.50
N GLU A 38 -10.40 7.29 12.04
CA GLU A 38 -10.86 5.91 11.85
C GLU A 38 -10.04 5.18 10.81
N ASP A 39 -9.56 5.89 9.77
CA ASP A 39 -8.70 5.32 8.75
C ASP A 39 -7.33 4.97 9.31
N LEU A 40 -6.76 5.83 10.14
CA LEU A 40 -5.48 5.56 10.79
C LEU A 40 -5.56 4.34 11.71
N LYS A 41 -6.66 4.19 12.43
CA LYS A 41 -6.92 3.02 13.28
C LYS A 41 -7.06 1.75 12.44
N PHE A 42 -7.81 1.84 11.34
CA PHE A 42 -7.98 0.71 10.42
C PHE A 42 -6.64 0.28 9.82
N PHE A 43 -5.84 1.22 9.35
CA PHE A 43 -4.52 0.96 8.82
C PHE A 43 -3.64 0.25 9.85
N LYS A 44 -3.61 0.77 11.07
CA LYS A 44 -2.78 0.20 12.13
C LYS A 44 -3.19 -1.23 12.46
N ARG A 45 -4.47 -1.48 12.71
CA ARG A 45 -4.91 -2.83 13.10
C ARG A 45 -4.80 -3.84 11.96
N THR A 46 -4.90 -3.37 10.71
CA THR A 46 -4.78 -4.24 9.54
C THR A 46 -3.35 -4.65 9.27
N THR A 47 -2.40 -3.72 9.43
CA THR A 47 -1.00 -3.95 9.08
C THR A 47 -0.14 -4.44 10.26
N LEU A 48 -0.58 -4.23 11.49
CA LEU A 48 0.22 -4.57 12.68
C LEU A 48 0.63 -6.04 12.67
N GLY A 49 1.92 -6.30 12.93
CA GLY A 49 2.46 -7.65 12.91
C GLY A 49 2.85 -8.17 11.54
N HIS A 50 2.63 -7.39 10.49
CA HIS A 50 2.99 -7.75 9.12
C HIS A 50 4.03 -6.77 8.56
N PRO A 51 4.90 -7.21 7.64
CA PRO A 51 5.78 -6.27 6.94
C PRO A 51 4.98 -5.28 6.11
N ILE A 52 5.49 -4.06 6.03
CA ILE A 52 4.96 -3.02 5.16
C ILE A 52 6.04 -2.62 4.15
N LEU A 53 5.63 -2.50 2.89
CA LEU A 53 6.50 -2.14 1.77
C LEU A 53 6.07 -0.78 1.22
N MET A 54 7.03 0.13 1.10
CA MET A 54 6.77 1.49 0.67
C MET A 54 7.89 2.02 -0.22
N GLY A 55 7.58 3.06 -0.97
CA GLY A 55 8.60 3.84 -1.66
C GLY A 55 9.25 4.85 -0.73
N ARG A 56 10.36 5.43 -1.18
CA ARG A 56 11.13 6.39 -0.37
C ARG A 56 10.31 7.62 0.03
N ASN A 57 9.55 8.19 -0.90
CA ASN A 57 8.76 9.40 -0.62
C ASN A 57 7.71 9.13 0.47
N THR A 58 7.10 7.95 0.45
CA THR A 58 6.14 7.55 1.49
C THR A 58 6.82 7.45 2.85
N TYR A 59 8.02 6.86 2.89
CA TYR A 59 8.77 6.79 4.13
C TYR A 59 9.12 8.18 4.66
N GLU A 60 9.59 9.07 3.79
CA GLU A 60 9.93 10.45 4.19
C GLU A 60 8.71 11.21 4.69
N SER A 61 7.54 10.97 4.13
CA SER A 61 6.28 11.55 4.59
C SER A 61 5.89 11.05 5.99
N ILE A 62 6.08 9.76 6.26
CA ILE A 62 5.84 9.18 7.58
C ILE A 62 6.89 9.66 8.59
N GLY A 63 8.14 9.77 8.16
CA GLY A 63 9.24 10.35 8.92
C GLY A 63 9.92 9.44 9.91
N ARG A 64 9.42 8.22 10.11
CA ARG A 64 9.98 7.24 11.06
C ARG A 64 9.49 5.84 10.72
N PRO A 65 10.23 4.79 11.15
CA PRO A 65 9.70 3.44 11.04
C PRO A 65 8.42 3.28 11.87
N LEU A 66 7.44 2.58 11.33
CA LEU A 66 6.19 2.30 12.06
C LEU A 66 6.41 1.11 12.99
N PRO A 67 6.11 1.24 14.30
CA PRO A 67 6.38 0.19 15.27
C PRO A 67 5.46 -1.03 15.06
N GLY A 68 5.97 -2.20 15.48
CA GLY A 68 5.24 -3.46 15.42
C GLY A 68 5.15 -4.06 14.03
N ARG A 69 5.91 -3.54 13.07
CA ARG A 69 5.93 -3.98 11.68
C ARG A 69 7.35 -3.89 11.14
N LYS A 70 7.69 -4.81 10.25
CA LYS A 70 8.95 -4.73 9.52
C LYS A 70 8.76 -3.67 8.42
N ASN A 71 9.61 -2.65 8.43
CA ASN A 71 9.51 -1.53 7.48
C ASN A 71 10.48 -1.76 6.34
N VAL A 72 9.96 -1.99 5.14
CA VAL A 72 10.73 -2.26 3.93
C VAL A 72 10.54 -1.11 2.96
N VAL A 73 11.64 -0.52 2.50
CA VAL A 73 11.62 0.59 1.54
C VAL A 73 12.26 0.15 0.24
N LEU A 74 11.51 0.24 -0.86
CA LEU A 74 12.01 -0.02 -2.20
C LEU A 74 12.48 1.29 -2.81
N SER A 75 13.78 1.41 -3.04
CA SER A 75 14.39 2.62 -3.60
C SER A 75 15.68 2.28 -4.32
N SER A 76 15.92 2.89 -5.47
CA SER A 76 17.16 2.70 -6.22
C SER A 76 18.34 3.48 -5.65
N THR A 77 18.09 4.48 -4.81
CA THR A 77 19.12 5.43 -4.37
C THR A 77 19.24 5.60 -2.87
N MET A 78 18.22 5.21 -2.10
CA MET A 78 18.23 5.39 -0.65
C MET A 78 19.34 4.56 0.00
N PRO A 79 20.19 5.15 0.86
CA PRO A 79 21.21 4.38 1.57
C PRO A 79 20.59 3.49 2.66
N ALA A 80 21.33 2.48 3.08
CA ALA A 80 20.93 1.67 4.23
C ALA A 80 20.67 2.59 5.43
N THR A 81 19.54 2.35 6.09
CA THR A 81 19.04 3.23 7.16
C THR A 81 18.63 2.37 8.35
N GLU A 82 19.01 2.80 9.54
CA GLU A 82 18.64 2.09 10.77
C GLU A 82 17.13 2.01 10.93
N GLY A 83 16.65 0.81 11.30
CA GLY A 83 15.23 0.54 11.48
C GLY A 83 14.47 0.21 10.21
N LEU A 84 15.15 0.21 9.06
CA LEU A 84 14.57 -0.08 7.76
C LEU A 84 15.31 -1.21 7.07
N ASP A 85 14.57 -1.97 6.27
CA ASP A 85 15.14 -2.86 5.26
C ASP A 85 15.02 -2.16 3.92
N VAL A 86 16.13 -1.60 3.42
CA VAL A 86 16.14 -0.92 2.12
C VAL A 86 16.48 -1.95 1.05
N ILE A 87 15.59 -2.07 0.05
CA ILE A 87 15.77 -3.00 -1.06
C ILE A 87 15.79 -2.26 -2.39
N ARG A 88 16.42 -2.86 -3.40
CA ARG A 88 16.57 -2.29 -4.74
C ARG A 88 15.62 -2.89 -5.75
N ASP A 89 15.07 -4.07 -5.45
CA ASP A 89 14.18 -4.81 -6.33
C ASP A 89 13.12 -5.53 -5.51
N VAL A 90 11.90 -5.59 -6.04
CA VAL A 90 10.77 -6.19 -5.32
C VAL A 90 10.99 -7.67 -5.02
N THR A 91 11.79 -8.37 -5.83
CA THR A 91 12.09 -9.79 -5.57
C THR A 91 12.86 -10.01 -4.28
N GLU A 92 13.55 -9.00 -3.76
CA GLU A 92 14.25 -9.10 -2.48
C GLU A 92 13.29 -9.22 -1.29
N VAL A 93 12.01 -8.91 -1.47
CA VAL A 93 10.99 -9.09 -0.43
C VAL A 93 10.92 -10.54 0.02
N ALA A 94 11.12 -11.49 -0.90
CA ALA A 94 11.11 -12.92 -0.58
C ALA A 94 12.13 -13.28 0.51
N GLN A 95 13.30 -12.66 0.47
CA GLN A 95 14.37 -12.90 1.46
C GLN A 95 14.17 -12.05 2.71
N VAL A 96 13.93 -10.76 2.53
CA VAL A 96 13.80 -9.80 3.64
C VAL A 96 12.58 -10.11 4.51
N CYS A 97 11.49 -10.56 3.89
CA CYS A 97 10.25 -10.91 4.58
C CYS A 97 10.04 -12.42 4.68
N GLN A 98 11.11 -13.19 4.72
CA GLN A 98 11.05 -14.65 4.82
C GLN A 98 10.19 -15.07 6.01
N GLY A 99 9.26 -15.99 5.77
CA GLY A 99 8.36 -16.49 6.81
C GLY A 99 7.06 -15.69 6.97
N ALA A 100 6.94 -14.53 6.33
CA ALA A 100 5.71 -13.75 6.37
C ALA A 100 4.68 -14.36 5.41
N GLU A 101 3.41 -14.39 5.83
CA GLU A 101 2.32 -14.82 4.94
C GLU A 101 2.01 -13.76 3.90
N LYS A 102 2.03 -12.50 4.31
CA LYS A 102 1.68 -11.37 3.46
C LYS A 102 2.50 -10.14 3.82
N VAL A 103 2.63 -9.26 2.84
CA VAL A 103 3.28 -7.95 2.97
C VAL A 103 2.30 -6.90 2.47
N PHE A 104 2.13 -5.83 3.23
CA PHE A 104 1.25 -4.74 2.83
C PHE A 104 2.01 -3.68 2.05
N VAL A 105 1.57 -3.42 0.82
CA VAL A 105 2.07 -2.34 -0.03
C VAL A 105 1.30 -1.08 0.35
N ILE A 106 2.00 -0.07 0.87
CA ILE A 106 1.35 1.10 1.46
C ILE A 106 1.54 2.40 0.66
N GLY A 107 2.23 2.33 -0.47
CA GLY A 107 2.35 3.48 -1.39
C GLY A 107 3.77 3.89 -1.67
N GLY A 108 4.02 4.92 -2.44
CA GLY A 108 2.97 5.77 -3.06
C GLY A 108 2.46 5.33 -4.42
N ALA A 109 1.97 6.32 -5.17
CA ALA A 109 1.29 6.06 -6.43
C ALA A 109 2.11 5.26 -7.43
N ARG A 110 3.41 5.55 -7.56
CA ARG A 110 4.28 4.82 -8.47
C ARG A 110 4.43 3.36 -8.04
N LEU A 111 4.60 3.10 -6.76
CA LEU A 111 4.70 1.75 -6.25
C LEU A 111 3.38 1.00 -6.45
N PHE A 112 2.24 1.67 -6.24
CA PHE A 112 0.94 1.07 -6.55
C PHE A 112 0.81 0.75 -8.05
N ALA A 113 1.26 1.65 -8.92
CA ALA A 113 1.21 1.39 -10.37
C ALA A 113 2.00 0.12 -10.73
N ASP A 114 3.15 -0.06 -10.12
CA ASP A 114 4.02 -1.21 -10.40
C ASP A 114 3.53 -2.51 -9.74
N LEU A 115 2.97 -2.43 -8.53
CA LEU A 115 2.70 -3.61 -7.72
C LEU A 115 1.22 -4.01 -7.61
N LEU A 116 0.26 -3.12 -7.88
CA LEU A 116 -1.15 -3.52 -7.86
C LEU A 116 -1.42 -4.75 -8.74
N PRO A 117 -0.83 -4.85 -9.96
CA PRO A 117 -1.02 -6.06 -10.77
C PRO A 117 -0.51 -7.34 -10.12
N LEU A 118 0.35 -7.23 -9.11
CA LEU A 118 0.93 -8.38 -8.41
C LEU A 118 0.25 -8.65 -7.05
N CYS A 119 -0.63 -7.75 -6.61
CA CYS A 119 -1.32 -7.91 -5.34
C CYS A 119 -2.49 -8.87 -5.48
N SER A 120 -2.69 -9.71 -4.47
CA SER A 120 -3.84 -10.62 -4.41
C SER A 120 -5.09 -9.95 -3.85
N GLN A 121 -4.91 -8.96 -2.98
CA GLN A 121 -6.01 -8.23 -2.35
C GLN A 121 -5.67 -6.74 -2.24
N LEU A 122 -6.74 -5.94 -2.21
CA LEU A 122 -6.66 -4.49 -2.00
C LEU A 122 -7.64 -4.11 -0.91
N TYR A 123 -7.10 -3.50 0.15
CA TYR A 123 -7.90 -2.87 1.20
C TYR A 123 -8.01 -1.40 0.87
N LEU A 124 -9.20 -0.95 0.52
CA LEU A 124 -9.45 0.44 0.09
C LEU A 124 -10.36 1.14 1.07
N THR A 125 -9.91 2.26 1.62
CA THR A 125 -10.80 3.20 2.28
C THR A 125 -11.37 4.13 1.23
N TRP A 126 -12.65 3.96 0.93
CA TRP A 126 -13.38 4.84 0.02
C TRP A 126 -13.87 6.04 0.79
N ILE A 127 -13.43 7.24 0.40
CA ILE A 127 -13.88 8.50 1.01
C ILE A 127 -14.86 9.14 0.04
N ASP A 128 -16.11 9.29 0.48
CA ASP A 128 -17.23 9.68 -0.37
C ASP A 128 -17.32 11.19 -0.57
N GLU A 129 -16.17 11.80 -0.87
CA GLU A 129 -16.10 13.19 -1.32
C GLU A 129 -14.80 13.43 -2.08
N PRO A 130 -14.78 14.40 -3.00
CA PRO A 130 -13.55 14.77 -3.69
C PRO A 130 -12.65 15.63 -2.80
N TYR A 131 -11.36 15.56 -3.05
CA TYR A 131 -10.35 16.40 -2.40
C TYR A 131 -9.41 16.95 -3.45
N GLU A 132 -8.88 18.15 -3.23
CA GLU A 132 -7.78 18.65 -4.02
C GLU A 132 -6.50 17.89 -3.65
N GLY A 133 -5.74 17.49 -4.66
CA GLY A 133 -4.48 16.81 -4.44
C GLY A 133 -3.71 16.62 -5.74
N ASP A 134 -2.43 16.32 -5.59
CA ASP A 134 -1.50 16.17 -6.70
C ASP A 134 -1.11 14.72 -6.96
N VAL A 135 -1.56 13.78 -6.11
CA VAL A 135 -1.27 12.35 -6.27
C VAL A 135 -2.57 11.58 -6.41
N LEU A 136 -2.68 10.83 -7.49
CA LEU A 136 -3.87 10.01 -7.80
C LEU A 136 -3.51 8.53 -7.76
N LEU A 137 -4.45 7.70 -7.30
CA LEU A 137 -4.29 6.26 -7.37
C LEU A 137 -4.44 5.80 -8.83
N PRO A 138 -3.53 4.97 -9.34
CA PRO A 138 -3.69 4.39 -10.67
C PRO A 138 -5.00 3.60 -10.77
N PRO A 139 -5.58 3.47 -11.98
CA PRO A 139 -6.77 2.64 -12.17
C PRO A 139 -6.52 1.20 -11.69
N PHE A 140 -7.46 0.65 -10.93
CA PHE A 140 -7.35 -0.71 -10.39
C PHE A 140 -8.60 -1.54 -10.67
N GLU A 141 -9.70 -0.91 -11.09
CA GLU A 141 -11.01 -1.55 -11.23
C GLU A 141 -11.00 -2.70 -12.24
N HIS A 142 -10.11 -2.64 -13.22
CA HIS A 142 -9.95 -3.71 -14.21
C HIS A 142 -9.18 -4.92 -13.65
N LEU A 143 -8.47 -4.74 -12.54
CA LEU A 143 -7.65 -5.80 -11.91
C LEU A 143 -8.36 -6.50 -10.76
N PHE A 144 -9.29 -5.81 -10.10
CA PHE A 144 -9.90 -6.25 -8.85
C PHE A 144 -11.41 -6.18 -8.89
N GLU A 145 -12.04 -7.04 -8.10
CA GLU A 145 -13.49 -6.97 -7.83
C GLU A 145 -13.69 -6.75 -6.34
N GLN A 146 -14.66 -5.92 -5.99
CA GLN A 146 -15.02 -5.73 -4.59
C GLN A 146 -15.76 -6.97 -4.10
N ILE A 147 -15.27 -7.55 -3.00
CA ILE A 147 -15.87 -8.75 -2.43
C ILE A 147 -16.53 -8.50 -1.08
N ASP A 148 -16.23 -7.38 -0.42
CA ASP A 148 -16.81 -7.09 0.90
C ASP A 148 -16.71 -5.59 1.20
N THR A 149 -17.63 -5.13 2.06
CA THR A 149 -17.51 -3.88 2.78
C THR A 149 -17.28 -4.25 4.24
N LEU A 150 -16.06 -4.06 4.73
CA LEU A 150 -15.65 -4.53 6.05
C LEU A 150 -16.32 -3.73 7.18
N SER A 151 -16.41 -2.43 6.99
CA SER A 151 -17.18 -1.53 7.85
C SER A 151 -17.33 -0.19 7.17
N SER A 152 -18.16 0.67 7.75
CA SER A 152 -18.40 2.00 7.20
C SER A 152 -18.74 2.99 8.32
N GLY A 153 -18.61 4.27 8.01
CA GLY A 153 -19.02 5.35 8.85
C GLY A 153 -19.55 6.50 8.00
N GLU A 154 -19.69 7.66 8.59
CA GLU A 154 -20.17 8.83 7.86
C GLU A 154 -19.11 9.29 6.87
N GLY A 155 -19.43 9.19 5.58
CA GLY A 155 -18.57 9.66 4.48
C GLY A 155 -17.44 8.73 4.10
N TYR A 156 -17.40 7.51 4.62
CA TYR A 156 -16.37 6.55 4.24
C TYR A 156 -16.81 5.10 4.38
N GLU A 157 -16.12 4.22 3.63
CA GLU A 157 -16.27 2.77 3.74
C GLU A 157 -14.90 2.12 3.68
N PHE A 158 -14.70 1.05 4.47
CA PHE A 158 -13.53 0.18 4.34
C PHE A 158 -13.92 -1.00 3.47
N ARG A 159 -13.34 -1.08 2.27
CA ARG A 159 -13.68 -2.07 1.25
C ARG A 159 -12.56 -3.08 1.06
N LEU A 160 -12.92 -4.31 0.80
CA LEU A 160 -11.99 -5.37 0.42
C LEU A 160 -12.22 -5.77 -1.02
N TYR A 161 -11.16 -5.73 -1.82
CA TYR A 161 -11.13 -6.17 -3.20
C TYR A 161 -10.23 -7.38 -3.33
N ARG A 162 -10.57 -8.26 -4.25
CA ARG A 162 -9.76 -9.42 -4.61
C ARG A 162 -9.40 -9.33 -6.08
N ARG A 163 -8.18 -9.77 -6.43
CA ARG A 163 -7.76 -9.78 -7.83
C ARG A 163 -8.69 -10.71 -8.65
N LYS A 164 -9.08 -10.21 -9.81
CA LYS A 164 -9.85 -11.00 -10.79
C LYS A 164 -9.01 -12.15 -11.31
N VAL A 165 -9.67 -13.26 -11.52
CA VAL A 165 -9.02 -14.46 -12.08
C VAL A 165 -8.93 -14.36 -13.59
#